data_3250479329d55ca8447ab7e7b83c3107
#
_entry.id   3250479329d55ca8447ab7e7b83c3107
#
_cell.length_a   1.000
_cell.length_b   1.000
_cell.length_c   1.000
_cell.angle_alpha   90.00
_cell.angle_beta   90.00
_cell.angle_gamma   90.00
#
_symmetry.space_group_name_H-M   'P 1'
#
loop_
_entity.id
_entity.type
_entity.pdbx_description
1 polymer ?
#
loop_
_entity_poly.entity_id
_entity_poly.type
_entity_poly.pdbx_seq_one_letter_code
_entity_poly.pdbx_strand_id
1 'polypeptide(L)'
;MRKQLVDKLYATKMKGKKIIVIGGSGDLGQALIPKLVSNGFDCISISRKSSRNKLVKNIKCDITNFRKLNLVINKFKPDIIIHLAGLTGNIACETNPKKAFLTNVFGTLNILKSSIKLKPKIIFISTGEIYGKTKNKVNENALPKPVNVYGITKMLSENLILNYSTNCKTPAIILRFSYCYDENFTKRGFSLMFKKAICGEKIQVFGGDQILDLLHFNDAVHAILKSITHNKTEIFNIGSGKTQSLISIIHKLKKIMNNDVNYDLRPYRGFEVRTCRLNINKAKKNLKFKPAINLDAILRRMVAKWS
;
A
#
# COMPACT_ATOMS: atom_id res chain seq x y z
N MET A 1 6.64 18.95 25.27
CA MET A 1 5.68 18.46 26.28
C MET A 1 4.22 18.42 25.80
N ARG A 2 3.56 19.53 25.44
CA ARG A 2 2.14 19.57 24.98
C ARG A 2 1.83 18.59 23.83
N LYS A 3 2.72 18.40 22.86
CA LYS A 3 2.52 17.55 21.68
C LYS A 3 2.57 16.05 22.00
N GLN A 4 3.47 15.65 22.90
CA GLN A 4 3.54 14.24 23.39
C GLN A 4 2.34 13.89 24.27
N LEU A 5 1.78 14.84 25.00
CA LEU A 5 0.55 14.66 25.79
C LEU A 5 -0.66 14.48 24.87
N VAL A 6 -0.77 15.29 23.82
CA VAL A 6 -1.85 15.17 22.82
C VAL A 6 -1.76 13.84 22.08
N ASP A 7 -0.58 13.41 21.65
CA ASP A 7 -0.39 12.10 20.99
C ASP A 7 -0.71 10.92 21.93
N LYS A 8 -0.37 11.02 23.23
CA LYS A 8 -0.74 10.05 24.27
C LYS A 8 -2.25 10.03 24.53
N LEU A 9 -2.90 11.17 24.67
CA LEU A 9 -4.35 11.30 24.86
C LEU A 9 -5.14 10.74 23.66
N TYR A 10 -4.68 11.01 22.41
CA TYR A 10 -5.29 10.41 21.22
C TYR A 10 -5.09 8.90 21.15
N ALA A 11 -3.91 8.39 21.49
CA ALA A 11 -3.64 6.95 21.56
C ALA A 11 -4.55 6.27 22.60
N THR A 12 -4.78 6.90 23.73
CA THR A 12 -5.67 6.39 24.80
C THR A 12 -7.14 6.37 24.35
N LYS A 13 -7.60 7.39 23.62
CA LYS A 13 -8.98 7.50 23.10
C LYS A 13 -9.29 6.49 21.97
N MET A 14 -8.26 5.95 21.32
CA MET A 14 -8.39 5.00 20.21
C MET A 14 -8.20 3.54 20.66
N LYS A 15 -7.78 3.30 21.89
CA LYS A 15 -7.65 1.95 22.48
C LYS A 15 -9.01 1.22 22.45
N GLY A 16 -8.98 -0.04 22.04
CA GLY A 16 -10.19 -0.88 21.97
C GLY A 16 -11.05 -0.65 20.73
N LYS A 17 -10.71 0.32 19.84
CA LYS A 17 -11.44 0.44 18.57
C LYS A 17 -11.29 -0.82 17.74
N LYS A 18 -12.41 -1.24 17.15
CA LYS A 18 -12.51 -2.45 16.32
C LYS A 18 -12.06 -2.17 14.90
N ILE A 19 -11.03 -2.87 14.46
CA ILE A 19 -10.47 -2.70 13.10
C ILE A 19 -10.58 -4.00 12.32
N ILE A 20 -11.13 -3.94 11.11
CA ILE A 20 -11.00 -5.03 10.14
C ILE A 20 -9.85 -4.68 9.18
N VAL A 21 -8.86 -5.56 9.09
CA VAL A 21 -7.81 -5.48 8.05
C VAL A 21 -8.18 -6.43 6.91
N ILE A 22 -8.68 -5.89 5.81
CA ILE A 22 -9.03 -6.67 4.62
C ILE A 22 -7.78 -6.82 3.76
N GLY A 23 -7.31 -8.05 3.57
CA GLY A 23 -6.01 -8.36 2.94
C GLY A 23 -4.88 -8.56 3.94
N GLY A 24 -5.18 -8.84 5.22
CA GLY A 24 -4.18 -8.98 6.28
C GLY A 24 -3.17 -10.13 6.10
N SER A 25 -3.44 -11.13 5.24
CA SER A 25 -2.44 -12.16 4.90
C SER A 25 -1.44 -11.72 3.82
N GLY A 26 -1.64 -10.55 3.20
CA GLY A 26 -0.68 -9.94 2.29
C GLY A 26 0.53 -9.36 3.02
N ASP A 27 1.61 -9.06 2.28
CA ASP A 27 2.87 -8.61 2.86
C ASP A 27 2.70 -7.35 3.72
N LEU A 28 2.03 -6.32 3.20
CA LEU A 28 1.73 -5.10 3.96
C LEU A 28 0.81 -5.37 5.16
N GLY A 29 -0.15 -6.27 5.03
CA GLY A 29 -1.04 -6.67 6.13
C GLY A 29 -0.28 -7.37 7.25
N GLN A 30 0.69 -8.22 6.91
CA GLN A 30 1.56 -8.89 7.87
C GLN A 30 2.49 -7.91 8.61
N ALA A 31 2.94 -6.84 7.94
CA ALA A 31 3.71 -5.77 8.57
C ALA A 31 2.83 -4.85 9.45
N LEU A 32 1.57 -4.61 9.06
CA LEU A 32 0.65 -3.69 9.74
C LEU A 32 0.04 -4.29 11.03
N ILE A 33 -0.45 -5.54 10.97
CA ILE A 33 -1.23 -6.15 12.07
C ILE A 33 -0.47 -6.12 13.41
N PRO A 34 0.82 -6.48 13.51
CA PRO A 34 1.55 -6.40 14.77
C PRO A 34 1.57 -4.98 15.37
N LYS A 35 1.65 -3.97 14.50
CA LYS A 35 1.64 -2.57 14.94
C LYS A 35 0.26 -2.12 15.42
N LEU A 36 -0.83 -2.60 14.80
CA LEU A 36 -2.18 -2.33 15.30
C LEU A 36 -2.40 -2.95 16.68
N VAL A 37 -2.04 -4.22 16.85
CA VAL A 37 -2.18 -4.93 18.13
C VAL A 37 -1.36 -4.27 19.23
N SER A 38 -0.09 -3.90 18.97
CA SER A 38 0.78 -3.23 19.94
C SER A 38 0.29 -1.81 20.31
N ASN A 39 -0.54 -1.19 19.47
CA ASN A 39 -1.22 0.07 19.78
C ASN A 39 -2.57 -0.11 20.47
N GLY A 40 -2.96 -1.35 20.82
CA GLY A 40 -4.15 -1.66 21.62
C GLY A 40 -5.47 -1.66 20.86
N PHE A 41 -5.43 -1.85 19.51
CA PHE A 41 -6.63 -2.02 18.71
C PHE A 41 -7.17 -3.46 18.78
N ASP A 42 -8.51 -3.61 18.81
CA ASP A 42 -9.17 -4.90 18.62
C ASP A 42 -9.27 -5.20 17.13
N CYS A 43 -8.51 -6.17 16.65
CA CYS A 43 -8.35 -6.40 15.23
C CYS A 43 -8.75 -7.80 14.79
N ILE A 44 -9.40 -7.90 13.63
CA ILE A 44 -9.49 -9.14 12.85
C ILE A 44 -8.93 -8.93 11.44
N SER A 45 -8.50 -10.02 10.83
CA SER A 45 -8.04 -10.07 9.44
C SER A 45 -9.06 -10.81 8.57
N ILE A 46 -9.35 -10.26 7.40
CA ILE A 46 -10.11 -10.95 6.34
C ILE A 46 -9.17 -11.17 5.16
N SER A 47 -9.04 -12.43 4.71
CA SER A 47 -8.16 -12.78 3.59
C SER A 47 -8.60 -14.06 2.91
N ARG A 48 -8.23 -14.25 1.64
CA ARG A 48 -8.47 -15.50 0.89
C ARG A 48 -7.63 -16.68 1.40
N LYS A 49 -6.43 -16.40 1.88
CA LYS A 49 -5.49 -17.38 2.43
C LYS A 49 -5.38 -17.23 3.93
N SER A 50 -4.97 -18.28 4.61
CA SER A 50 -4.60 -18.21 6.03
C SER A 50 -3.46 -17.20 6.22
N SER A 51 -3.51 -16.44 7.29
CA SER A 51 -2.41 -15.56 7.70
C SER A 51 -1.40 -16.35 8.51
N ARG A 52 -0.11 -16.05 8.32
CA ARG A 52 0.96 -16.54 9.22
C ARG A 52 0.93 -15.81 10.56
N ASN A 53 0.31 -14.64 10.60
CA ASN A 53 0.18 -13.86 11.82
C ASN A 53 -0.91 -14.45 12.70
N LYS A 54 -0.50 -14.96 13.87
CA LYS A 54 -1.40 -15.55 14.88
C LYS A 54 -1.91 -14.53 15.91
N LEU A 55 -1.48 -13.26 15.84
CA LEU A 55 -1.86 -12.21 16.80
C LEU A 55 -3.35 -11.84 16.72
N VAL A 56 -4.00 -12.09 15.58
CA VAL A 56 -5.41 -11.76 15.36
C VAL A 56 -6.13 -12.92 14.67
N LYS A 57 -7.44 -13.02 14.92
CA LYS A 57 -8.28 -13.97 14.20
C LYS A 57 -8.30 -13.66 12.71
N ASN A 58 -7.85 -14.62 11.90
CA ASN A 58 -7.93 -14.51 10.43
C ASN A 58 -9.15 -15.26 9.90
N ILE A 59 -10.04 -14.53 9.24
CA ILE A 59 -11.26 -15.07 8.64
C ILE A 59 -11.03 -15.28 7.15
N LYS A 60 -11.08 -16.54 6.71
CA LYS A 60 -10.96 -16.88 5.29
C LYS A 60 -12.21 -16.45 4.54
N CYS A 61 -12.09 -15.35 3.77
CA CYS A 61 -13.17 -14.81 2.95
C CYS A 61 -12.59 -14.12 1.71
N ASP A 62 -13.19 -14.37 0.55
CA ASP A 62 -12.93 -13.59 -0.66
C ASP A 62 -13.86 -12.37 -0.65
N ILE A 63 -13.32 -11.18 -0.94
CA ILE A 63 -14.11 -9.94 -0.98
C ILE A 63 -15.12 -9.90 -2.13
N THR A 64 -14.98 -10.78 -3.12
CA THR A 64 -15.96 -10.95 -4.19
C THR A 64 -17.19 -11.74 -3.73
N ASN A 65 -17.10 -12.47 -2.61
CA ASN A 65 -18.23 -13.15 -2.00
C ASN A 65 -18.97 -12.21 -1.04
N PHE A 66 -19.92 -11.45 -1.58
CA PHE A 66 -20.69 -10.46 -0.83
C PHE A 66 -21.39 -11.05 0.41
N ARG A 67 -22.09 -12.20 0.28
CA ARG A 67 -22.84 -12.80 1.39
C ARG A 67 -21.95 -13.07 2.60
N LYS A 68 -20.82 -13.75 2.37
CA LYS A 68 -19.86 -14.08 3.45
C LYS A 68 -19.22 -12.83 4.05
N LEU A 69 -18.81 -11.89 3.20
CA LEU A 69 -18.19 -10.64 3.63
C LEU A 69 -19.16 -9.80 4.50
N ASN A 70 -20.41 -9.67 4.06
CA ASN A 70 -21.46 -8.96 4.78
C ASN A 70 -21.73 -9.56 6.16
N LEU A 71 -21.81 -10.88 6.28
CA LEU A 71 -21.97 -11.57 7.57
C LEU A 71 -20.80 -11.25 8.52
N VAL A 72 -19.56 -11.30 8.02
CA VAL A 72 -18.37 -11.04 8.85
C VAL A 72 -18.34 -9.59 9.33
N ILE A 73 -18.54 -8.63 8.44
CA ILE A 73 -18.51 -7.19 8.78
C ILE A 73 -19.61 -6.86 9.79
N ASN A 74 -20.85 -7.34 9.56
CA ASN A 74 -21.97 -7.05 10.46
C ASN A 74 -21.86 -7.76 11.81
N LYS A 75 -21.24 -8.94 11.89
CA LYS A 75 -20.97 -9.64 13.15
C LYS A 75 -19.89 -8.93 13.97
N PHE A 76 -18.80 -8.49 13.35
CA PHE A 76 -17.70 -7.84 14.06
C PHE A 76 -17.99 -6.38 14.41
N LYS A 77 -18.81 -5.68 13.61
CA LYS A 77 -19.19 -4.27 13.77
C LYS A 77 -17.96 -3.36 13.93
N PRO A 78 -17.12 -3.21 12.88
CA PRO A 78 -15.89 -2.43 12.96
C PRO A 78 -16.15 -0.93 13.08
N ASP A 79 -15.29 -0.22 13.82
CA ASP A 79 -15.17 1.24 13.75
C ASP A 79 -14.42 1.68 12.49
N ILE A 80 -13.44 0.86 12.06
CA ILE A 80 -12.55 1.18 10.95
C ILE A 80 -12.34 -0.07 10.08
N ILE A 81 -12.35 0.12 8.77
CA ILE A 81 -11.93 -0.89 7.80
C ILE A 81 -10.66 -0.39 7.10
N ILE A 82 -9.56 -1.13 7.22
CA ILE A 82 -8.33 -0.89 6.46
C ILE A 82 -8.33 -1.85 5.25
N HIS A 83 -8.51 -1.29 4.07
CA HIS A 83 -8.67 -2.05 2.84
C HIS A 83 -7.34 -2.15 2.08
N LEU A 84 -6.63 -3.26 2.27
CA LEU A 84 -5.37 -3.59 1.60
C LEU A 84 -5.55 -4.62 0.47
N ALA A 85 -6.70 -5.31 0.44
CA ALA A 85 -6.92 -6.40 -0.52
C ALA A 85 -7.04 -5.85 -1.95
N GLY A 86 -6.46 -6.59 -2.89
CA GLY A 86 -6.54 -6.31 -4.31
C GLY A 86 -5.66 -7.26 -5.11
N LEU A 87 -5.91 -7.37 -6.39
CA LEU A 87 -4.94 -7.88 -7.34
C LEU A 87 -3.95 -6.73 -7.61
N THR A 88 -2.69 -6.94 -7.28
CA THR A 88 -1.63 -5.92 -7.35
C THR A 88 -0.58 -6.29 -8.40
N GLY A 89 0.05 -5.24 -8.95
CA GLY A 89 1.08 -5.39 -9.97
C GLY A 89 0.52 -5.35 -11.39
N ASN A 90 1.21 -4.58 -12.22
CA ASN A 90 0.76 -4.28 -13.59
C ASN A 90 0.62 -5.55 -14.42
N ILE A 91 1.65 -6.42 -14.42
CA ILE A 91 1.63 -7.69 -15.17
C ILE A 91 0.41 -8.53 -14.82
N ALA A 92 0.16 -8.75 -13.52
CA ALA A 92 -0.94 -9.60 -13.09
C ALA A 92 -2.32 -9.03 -13.48
N CYS A 93 -2.46 -7.70 -13.48
CA CYS A 93 -3.70 -7.03 -13.88
C CYS A 93 -3.87 -7.02 -15.40
N GLU A 94 -2.80 -6.78 -16.18
CA GLU A 94 -2.84 -6.83 -17.64
C GLU A 94 -3.10 -8.26 -18.16
N THR A 95 -2.48 -9.26 -17.55
CA THR A 95 -2.70 -10.67 -17.93
C THR A 95 -4.13 -11.14 -17.61
N ASN A 96 -4.75 -10.61 -16.57
CA ASN A 96 -6.10 -10.99 -16.17
C ASN A 96 -6.96 -9.79 -15.75
N PRO A 97 -7.37 -8.93 -16.71
CA PRO A 97 -8.11 -7.72 -16.43
C PRO A 97 -9.47 -8.00 -15.79
N LYS A 98 -10.19 -9.03 -16.23
CA LYS A 98 -11.47 -9.45 -15.60
C LYS A 98 -11.32 -9.69 -14.11
N LYS A 99 -10.28 -10.44 -13.70
CA LYS A 99 -10.00 -10.70 -12.29
C LYS A 99 -9.59 -9.44 -11.53
N ALA A 100 -8.86 -8.53 -12.19
CA ALA A 100 -8.50 -7.24 -11.60
C ALA A 100 -9.76 -6.41 -11.28
N PHE A 101 -10.69 -6.28 -12.22
CA PHE A 101 -11.97 -5.60 -12.00
C PHE A 101 -12.81 -6.27 -10.93
N LEU A 102 -13.02 -7.59 -11.01
CA LEU A 102 -13.79 -8.33 -10.01
C LEU A 102 -13.22 -8.16 -8.60
N THR A 103 -11.89 -8.24 -8.46
CA THR A 103 -11.27 -8.14 -7.12
C THR A 103 -11.19 -6.69 -6.64
N ASN A 104 -10.66 -5.78 -7.47
CA ASN A 104 -10.35 -4.43 -7.02
C ASN A 104 -11.58 -3.54 -6.98
N VAL A 105 -12.45 -3.59 -8.01
CA VAL A 105 -13.61 -2.71 -8.10
C VAL A 105 -14.82 -3.34 -7.41
N PHE A 106 -15.26 -4.52 -7.86
CA PHE A 106 -16.44 -5.16 -7.28
C PHE A 106 -16.20 -5.63 -5.84
N GLY A 107 -14.98 -6.09 -5.52
CA GLY A 107 -14.60 -6.38 -4.14
C GLY A 107 -14.70 -5.16 -3.22
N THR A 108 -14.23 -3.98 -3.69
CA THR A 108 -14.40 -2.71 -2.97
C THR A 108 -15.88 -2.36 -2.83
N LEU A 109 -16.68 -2.47 -3.88
CA LEU A 109 -18.12 -2.23 -3.83
C LEU A 109 -18.81 -3.13 -2.78
N ASN A 110 -18.44 -4.41 -2.69
CA ASN A 110 -18.98 -5.34 -1.70
C ASN A 110 -18.64 -4.91 -0.26
N ILE A 111 -17.40 -4.44 -0.02
CA ILE A 111 -16.99 -3.90 1.28
C ILE A 111 -17.89 -2.71 1.65
N LEU A 112 -18.05 -1.76 0.73
CA LEU A 112 -18.84 -0.56 0.96
C LEU A 112 -20.32 -0.89 1.20
N LYS A 113 -20.93 -1.75 0.38
CA LYS A 113 -22.31 -2.23 0.57
C LYS A 113 -22.53 -2.88 1.95
N SER A 114 -21.56 -3.70 2.37
CA SER A 114 -21.61 -4.34 3.70
C SER A 114 -21.46 -3.35 4.86
N SER A 115 -20.97 -2.14 4.56
CA SER A 115 -20.66 -1.10 5.55
C SER A 115 -21.73 -0.02 5.70
N ILE A 116 -22.73 0.03 4.81
CA ILE A 116 -23.71 1.13 4.76
C ILE A 116 -24.41 1.36 6.10
N LYS A 117 -24.86 0.29 6.77
CA LYS A 117 -25.59 0.39 8.06
C LYS A 117 -24.67 0.80 9.22
N LEU A 118 -23.44 0.31 9.23
CA LEU A 118 -22.48 0.49 10.32
C LEU A 118 -21.66 1.77 10.19
N LYS A 119 -21.50 2.25 8.96
CA LYS A 119 -20.74 3.46 8.60
C LYS A 119 -19.32 3.51 9.18
N PRO A 120 -18.52 2.44 9.10
CA PRO A 120 -17.14 2.47 9.56
C PRO A 120 -16.32 3.46 8.74
N LYS A 121 -15.32 4.04 9.35
CA LYS A 121 -14.28 4.78 8.62
C LYS A 121 -13.54 3.84 7.68
N ILE A 122 -13.29 4.28 6.44
CA ILE A 122 -12.54 3.51 5.45
C ILE A 122 -11.13 4.10 5.30
N ILE A 123 -10.11 3.25 5.41
CA ILE A 123 -8.73 3.59 5.04
C ILE A 123 -8.36 2.68 3.87
N PHE A 124 -8.17 3.27 2.69
CA PHE A 124 -7.94 2.54 1.45
C PHE A 124 -6.52 2.75 0.95
N ILE A 125 -5.84 1.66 0.61
CA ILE A 125 -4.54 1.72 -0.02
C ILE A 125 -4.70 1.74 -1.53
N SER A 126 -4.44 2.90 -2.11
CA SER A 126 -4.39 3.16 -3.53
C SER A 126 -2.93 3.19 -4.02
N THR A 127 -2.69 3.74 -5.18
CA THR A 127 -1.38 3.77 -5.84
C THR A 127 -1.12 5.10 -6.53
N GLY A 128 0.13 5.51 -6.58
CA GLY A 128 0.57 6.63 -7.42
C GLY A 128 0.47 6.36 -8.92
N GLU A 129 0.29 5.10 -9.34
CA GLU A 129 0.15 4.76 -10.76
C GLU A 129 -1.12 5.29 -11.41
N ILE A 130 -2.11 5.73 -10.61
CA ILE A 130 -3.31 6.40 -11.12
C ILE A 130 -3.00 7.70 -11.88
N TYR A 131 -1.87 8.35 -11.59
CA TYR A 131 -1.47 9.57 -12.29
C TYR A 131 -0.90 9.32 -13.69
N GLY A 132 -0.53 8.07 -14.00
CA GLY A 132 0.03 7.68 -15.28
C GLY A 132 1.39 8.34 -15.56
N LYS A 133 1.57 8.81 -16.79
CA LYS A 133 2.83 9.45 -17.21
C LYS A 133 2.90 10.90 -16.70
N THR A 134 3.85 11.19 -15.82
CA THR A 134 4.04 12.54 -15.26
C THR A 134 5.47 13.02 -15.51
N LYS A 135 5.63 14.31 -15.86
CA LYS A 135 6.95 14.94 -16.01
C LYS A 135 7.47 15.46 -14.66
N ASN A 136 6.61 16.06 -13.86
CA ASN A 136 6.92 16.71 -12.60
C ASN A 136 6.36 15.94 -11.39
N LYS A 137 6.73 16.38 -10.19
CA LYS A 137 6.08 15.90 -8.95
C LYS A 137 4.60 16.25 -8.95
N VAL A 138 3.74 15.26 -8.73
CA VAL A 138 2.28 15.43 -8.72
C VAL A 138 1.75 15.51 -7.31
N ASN A 139 0.83 16.44 -7.07
CA ASN A 139 0.04 16.53 -5.85
C ASN A 139 -1.33 15.83 -6.05
N GLU A 140 -2.11 15.79 -4.99
CA GLU A 140 -3.38 15.06 -4.95
C GLU A 140 -4.49 15.70 -5.80
N ASN A 141 -4.33 16.96 -6.23
CA ASN A 141 -5.26 17.68 -7.11
C ASN A 141 -5.04 17.35 -8.61
N ALA A 142 -3.92 16.69 -8.93
CA ALA A 142 -3.67 16.28 -10.31
C ALA A 142 -4.72 15.25 -10.77
N LEU A 143 -5.24 15.44 -11.98
CA LEU A 143 -6.22 14.54 -12.56
C LEU A 143 -5.62 13.15 -12.79
N PRO A 144 -6.26 12.08 -12.31
CA PRO A 144 -5.86 10.72 -12.62
C PRO A 144 -5.90 10.44 -14.12
N LYS A 145 -4.81 9.87 -14.66
CA LYS A 145 -4.69 9.44 -16.06
C LYS A 145 -3.97 8.09 -16.13
N PRO A 146 -4.55 7.03 -15.52
CA PRO A 146 -3.90 5.74 -15.45
C PRO A 146 -3.66 5.15 -16.85
N VAL A 147 -2.51 4.50 -17.04
CA VAL A 147 -2.10 3.90 -18.32
C VAL A 147 -2.15 2.37 -18.30
N ASN A 148 -2.60 1.79 -17.22
CA ASN A 148 -2.69 0.34 -17.06
C ASN A 148 -3.93 -0.07 -16.27
N VAL A 149 -4.32 -1.35 -16.40
CA VAL A 149 -5.50 -1.93 -15.75
C VAL A 149 -5.44 -1.77 -14.23
N TYR A 150 -4.26 -1.93 -13.62
CA TYR A 150 -4.10 -1.75 -12.18
C TYR A 150 -4.49 -0.34 -11.74
N GLY A 151 -3.90 0.68 -12.34
CA GLY A 151 -4.22 2.09 -12.05
C GLY A 151 -5.70 2.43 -12.29
N ILE A 152 -6.29 1.93 -13.40
CA ILE A 152 -7.72 2.10 -13.71
C ILE A 152 -8.59 1.52 -12.59
N THR A 153 -8.34 0.27 -12.18
CA THR A 153 -9.15 -0.37 -11.13
C THR A 153 -9.01 0.32 -9.78
N LYS A 154 -7.83 0.87 -9.45
CA LYS A 154 -7.62 1.62 -8.21
C LYS A 154 -8.33 2.97 -8.24
N MET A 155 -8.27 3.70 -9.37
CA MET A 155 -9.00 4.96 -9.57
C MET A 155 -10.52 4.77 -9.42
N LEU A 156 -11.09 3.73 -10.04
CA LEU A 156 -12.51 3.42 -9.89
C LEU A 156 -12.88 3.08 -8.45
N SER A 157 -12.02 2.37 -7.74
CA SER A 157 -12.21 2.07 -6.31
C SER A 157 -12.16 3.33 -5.45
N GLU A 158 -11.28 4.30 -5.74
CA GLU A 158 -11.25 5.60 -5.06
C GLU A 158 -12.59 6.34 -5.21
N ASN A 159 -13.13 6.39 -6.44
CA ASN A 159 -14.41 7.05 -6.72
C ASN A 159 -15.57 6.40 -5.95
N LEU A 160 -15.63 5.07 -5.87
CA LEU A 160 -16.63 4.35 -5.08
C LEU A 160 -16.53 4.71 -3.59
N ILE A 161 -15.31 4.82 -3.06
CA ILE A 161 -15.06 5.14 -1.64
C ILE A 161 -15.42 6.60 -1.33
N LEU A 162 -15.10 7.53 -2.21
CA LEU A 162 -15.47 8.94 -2.05
C LEU A 162 -16.98 9.11 -2.08
N ASN A 163 -17.66 8.44 -3.00
CA ASN A 163 -19.13 8.43 -3.06
C ASN A 163 -19.74 7.83 -1.77
N TYR A 164 -19.23 6.70 -1.28
CA TYR A 164 -19.63 6.14 0.01
C TYR A 164 -19.45 7.13 1.15
N SER A 165 -18.28 7.77 1.23
CA SER A 165 -17.98 8.74 2.28
C SER A 165 -18.98 9.90 2.31
N THR A 166 -19.32 10.43 1.14
CA THR A 166 -20.31 11.52 1.00
C THR A 166 -21.72 11.06 1.43
N ASN A 167 -22.19 9.93 0.90
CA ASN A 167 -23.54 9.44 1.14
C ASN A 167 -23.76 8.95 2.59
N CYS A 168 -22.75 8.31 3.18
CA CYS A 168 -22.81 7.81 4.55
C CYS A 168 -22.41 8.84 5.60
N LYS A 169 -21.88 10.00 5.17
CA LYS A 169 -21.32 11.05 6.06
C LYS A 169 -20.27 10.48 7.02
N THR A 170 -19.38 9.63 6.51
CA THR A 170 -18.32 8.98 7.30
C THR A 170 -16.95 9.23 6.67
N PRO A 171 -15.88 9.45 7.46
CA PRO A 171 -14.57 9.73 6.91
C PRO A 171 -14.02 8.58 6.07
N ALA A 172 -13.40 8.91 4.94
CA ALA A 172 -12.62 7.97 4.14
C ALA A 172 -11.24 8.57 3.84
N ILE A 173 -10.20 7.77 4.09
CA ILE A 173 -8.82 8.16 3.80
C ILE A 173 -8.30 7.30 2.67
N ILE A 174 -7.83 7.94 1.61
CA ILE A 174 -7.21 7.28 0.48
C ILE A 174 -5.71 7.57 0.51
N LEU A 175 -4.90 6.52 0.57
CA LEU A 175 -3.45 6.62 0.59
C LEU A 175 -2.90 6.12 -0.75
N ARG A 176 -2.45 7.03 -1.61
CA ARG A 176 -1.82 6.73 -2.90
C ARG A 176 -0.34 6.45 -2.67
N PHE A 177 -0.02 5.16 -2.53
CA PHE A 177 1.35 4.73 -2.28
C PHE A 177 2.21 4.79 -3.54
N SER A 178 3.47 5.16 -3.37
CA SER A 178 4.52 4.89 -4.33
C SER A 178 4.91 3.40 -4.32
N TYR A 179 6.00 3.01 -4.97
CA TYR A 179 6.42 1.61 -5.07
C TYR A 179 6.92 1.08 -3.72
N CYS A 180 6.18 0.10 -3.16
CA CYS A 180 6.51 -0.47 -1.85
C CYS A 180 7.54 -1.59 -1.94
N TYR A 181 8.43 -1.66 -0.94
CA TYR A 181 9.43 -2.71 -0.78
C TYR A 181 9.72 -3.01 0.70
N ASP A 182 10.31 -4.18 0.97
CA ASP A 182 10.74 -4.58 2.32
C ASP A 182 11.70 -5.77 2.23
N GLU A 183 12.74 -5.81 3.06
CA GLU A 183 13.75 -6.86 3.08
C GLU A 183 13.24 -8.23 3.60
N ASN A 184 12.08 -8.27 4.23
CA ASN A 184 11.49 -9.50 4.77
C ASN A 184 10.42 -10.11 3.85
N PHE A 185 9.91 -9.36 2.87
CA PHE A 185 8.82 -9.76 1.97
C PHE A 185 9.30 -9.85 0.51
N THR A 186 10.17 -10.81 0.23
CA THR A 186 10.95 -10.90 -1.02
C THR A 186 10.34 -11.78 -2.11
N LYS A 187 9.03 -12.05 -2.06
CA LYS A 187 8.37 -12.94 -3.03
C LYS A 187 7.94 -12.25 -4.32
N ARG A 188 8.01 -10.91 -4.39
CA ARG A 188 7.54 -10.14 -5.54
C ARG A 188 8.10 -8.71 -5.56
N GLY A 189 7.89 -8.03 -6.69
CA GLY A 189 8.25 -6.63 -6.87
C GLY A 189 9.73 -6.35 -6.71
N PHE A 190 10.06 -5.15 -6.26
CA PHE A 190 11.45 -4.71 -6.08
C PHE A 190 12.20 -5.53 -5.05
N SER A 191 11.54 -5.99 -3.99
CA SER A 191 12.16 -6.83 -2.95
C SER A 191 12.66 -8.16 -3.52
N LEU A 192 11.89 -8.80 -4.41
CA LEU A 192 12.32 -10.01 -5.12
C LEU A 192 13.47 -9.71 -6.09
N MET A 193 13.36 -8.63 -6.84
CA MET A 193 14.40 -8.22 -7.80
C MET A 193 15.73 -7.98 -7.08
N PHE A 194 15.73 -7.25 -5.97
CA PHE A 194 16.94 -7.01 -5.18
C PHE A 194 17.53 -8.31 -4.63
N LYS A 195 16.68 -9.17 -4.07
CA LYS A 195 17.14 -10.48 -3.58
C LYS A 195 17.80 -11.29 -4.68
N LYS A 196 17.15 -11.42 -5.84
CA LYS A 196 17.72 -12.15 -6.99
C LYS A 196 19.07 -11.57 -7.41
N ALA A 197 19.17 -10.24 -7.54
CA ALA A 197 20.40 -9.57 -7.91
C ALA A 197 21.52 -9.85 -6.89
N ILE A 198 21.22 -9.83 -5.59
CA ILE A 198 22.19 -10.10 -4.51
C ILE A 198 22.65 -11.57 -4.55
N CYS A 199 21.74 -12.50 -4.82
CA CYS A 199 22.07 -13.93 -4.93
C CYS A 199 22.74 -14.30 -6.28
N GLY A 200 23.15 -13.32 -7.11
CA GLY A 200 23.81 -13.56 -8.41
C GLY A 200 22.86 -14.04 -9.53
N GLU A 201 21.54 -14.13 -9.24
CA GLU A 201 20.57 -14.53 -10.26
C GLU A 201 20.42 -13.42 -11.32
N LYS A 202 20.30 -13.81 -12.60
CA LYS A 202 20.03 -12.88 -13.68
C LYS A 202 18.65 -12.22 -13.52
N ILE A 203 18.60 -10.89 -13.47
CA ILE A 203 17.36 -10.12 -13.40
C ILE A 203 17.01 -9.49 -14.74
N GLN A 204 15.72 -9.39 -15.06
CA GLN A 204 15.25 -8.63 -16.23
C GLN A 204 14.89 -7.21 -15.81
N VAL A 205 15.50 -6.24 -16.49
CA VAL A 205 15.31 -4.80 -16.28
C VAL A 205 14.61 -4.23 -17.50
N PHE A 206 13.34 -3.83 -17.36
CA PHE A 206 12.60 -3.24 -18.46
C PHE A 206 12.75 -1.72 -18.42
N GLY A 207 13.33 -1.14 -19.48
CA GLY A 207 13.67 0.27 -19.59
C GLY A 207 14.93 0.65 -18.83
N GLY A 208 14.87 0.74 -17.50
CA GLY A 208 15.99 1.08 -16.62
C GLY A 208 16.08 2.55 -16.22
N ASP A 209 15.62 3.48 -17.06
CA ASP A 209 15.58 4.92 -16.81
C ASP A 209 14.32 5.40 -16.08
N GLN A 210 13.36 4.48 -15.79
CA GLN A 210 12.16 4.85 -15.06
C GLN A 210 12.48 5.42 -13.67
N ILE A 211 11.83 6.53 -13.35
CA ILE A 211 12.02 7.22 -12.08
C ILE A 211 11.07 6.66 -11.04
N LEU A 212 11.64 6.15 -9.99
CA LEU A 212 10.95 5.45 -8.92
C LEU A 212 11.07 6.20 -7.59
N ASP A 213 9.99 6.28 -6.85
CA ASP A 213 9.96 6.57 -5.42
C ASP A 213 9.72 5.25 -4.69
N LEU A 214 10.70 4.76 -3.95
CA LEU A 214 10.62 3.49 -3.21
C LEU A 214 10.23 3.75 -1.75
N LEU A 215 9.05 3.27 -1.35
CA LEU A 215 8.48 3.39 -0.02
C LEU A 215 8.67 2.09 0.76
N HIS A 216 9.40 2.14 1.86
CA HIS A 216 9.56 0.97 2.73
C HIS A 216 8.26 0.67 3.50
N PHE A 217 7.95 -0.61 3.75
CA PHE A 217 6.73 -1.00 4.47
C PHE A 217 6.60 -0.36 5.85
N ASN A 218 7.68 -0.15 6.59
CA ASN A 218 7.61 0.54 7.88
C ASN A 218 7.08 1.97 7.74
N ASP A 219 7.49 2.71 6.71
CA ASP A 219 6.95 4.06 6.43
C ASP A 219 5.50 3.98 5.93
N ALA A 220 5.16 2.98 5.10
CA ALA A 220 3.79 2.73 4.66
C ALA A 220 2.86 2.44 5.85
N VAL A 221 3.27 1.57 6.77
CA VAL A 221 2.55 1.25 8.02
C VAL A 221 2.41 2.49 8.89
N HIS A 222 3.46 3.30 9.03
CA HIS A 222 3.40 4.56 9.76
C HIS A 222 2.36 5.53 9.18
N ALA A 223 2.27 5.65 7.84
CA ALA A 223 1.24 6.46 7.19
C ALA A 223 -0.18 5.93 7.47
N ILE A 224 -0.39 4.61 7.44
CA ILE A 224 -1.67 3.98 7.79
C ILE A 224 -2.04 4.29 9.24
N LEU A 225 -1.12 4.11 10.19
CA LEU A 225 -1.37 4.40 11.61
C LEU A 225 -1.74 5.88 11.84
N LYS A 226 -1.04 6.81 11.18
CA LYS A 226 -1.35 8.24 11.25
C LYS A 226 -2.73 8.56 10.66
N SER A 227 -3.17 7.83 9.65
CA SER A 227 -4.49 8.02 9.04
C SER A 227 -5.66 7.54 9.93
N ILE A 228 -5.40 6.67 10.92
CA ILE A 228 -6.43 6.18 11.86
C ILE A 228 -7.06 7.34 12.65
N THR A 229 -6.29 8.32 13.05
CA THR A 229 -6.75 9.47 13.84
C THR A 229 -7.25 10.65 13.00
N HIS A 230 -7.06 10.62 11.67
CA HIS A 230 -7.48 11.69 10.78
C HIS A 230 -8.96 11.57 10.43
N ASN A 231 -9.81 12.52 10.83
CA ASN A 231 -11.28 12.40 10.76
C ASN A 231 -11.93 13.18 9.61
N LYS A 232 -11.16 13.58 8.61
CA LYS A 232 -11.69 14.21 7.38
C LYS A 232 -11.53 13.26 6.21
N THR A 233 -12.44 13.31 5.26
CA THR A 233 -12.27 12.60 3.98
C THR A 233 -11.19 13.29 3.18
N GLU A 234 -10.08 12.59 2.95
CA GLU A 234 -8.94 13.13 2.23
C GLU A 234 -8.15 12.06 1.48
N ILE A 235 -7.50 12.51 0.42
CA ILE A 235 -6.53 11.73 -0.36
C ILE A 235 -5.13 12.22 0.00
N PHE A 236 -4.18 11.30 0.17
CA PHE A 236 -2.79 11.60 0.47
C PHE A 236 -1.85 10.80 -0.43
N ASN A 237 -0.91 11.49 -1.03
CA ASN A 237 0.25 10.87 -1.64
C ASN A 237 1.24 10.42 -0.55
N ILE A 238 1.64 9.16 -0.59
CA ILE A 238 2.56 8.56 0.37
C ILE A 238 3.74 7.95 -0.39
N GLY A 239 4.92 8.47 -0.13
CA GLY A 239 6.18 8.03 -0.73
C GLY A 239 7.35 8.35 0.17
N SER A 240 8.55 7.98 -0.23
CA SER A 240 9.79 8.38 0.47
C SER A 240 10.12 9.85 0.24
N GLY A 241 9.56 10.44 -0.83
CA GLY A 241 9.88 11.79 -1.30
C GLY A 241 11.23 11.90 -2.01
N LYS A 242 11.95 10.78 -2.13
CA LYS A 242 13.22 10.65 -2.87
C LYS A 242 13.00 9.79 -4.10
N THR A 243 13.47 10.25 -5.25
CA THR A 243 13.29 9.54 -6.51
C THR A 243 14.64 9.22 -7.14
N GLN A 244 14.75 8.03 -7.73
CA GLN A 244 15.95 7.55 -8.42
C GLN A 244 15.54 6.74 -9.64
N SER A 245 16.42 6.67 -10.66
CA SER A 245 16.20 5.73 -11.76
C SER A 245 16.47 4.29 -11.31
N LEU A 246 15.80 3.33 -11.93
CA LEU A 246 16.00 1.92 -11.61
C LEU A 246 17.45 1.51 -11.85
N ILE A 247 18.07 1.97 -12.94
CA ILE A 247 19.46 1.68 -13.25
C ILE A 247 20.41 2.26 -12.19
N SER A 248 20.11 3.47 -11.67
CA SER A 248 20.88 4.08 -10.58
C SER A 248 20.82 3.25 -9.29
N ILE A 249 19.67 2.62 -9.01
CA ILE A 249 19.52 1.72 -7.84
C ILE A 249 20.33 0.44 -8.05
N ILE A 250 20.36 -0.10 -9.27
CA ILE A 250 21.20 -1.27 -9.63
C ILE A 250 22.68 -0.95 -9.46
N HIS A 251 23.15 0.23 -9.93
CA HIS A 251 24.52 0.67 -9.74
C HIS A 251 24.88 0.84 -8.24
N LYS A 252 23.96 1.34 -7.43
CA LYS A 252 24.16 1.37 -5.97
C LYS A 252 24.33 -0.02 -5.39
N LEU A 253 23.49 -0.96 -5.82
CA LEU A 253 23.55 -2.35 -5.35
C LEU A 253 24.90 -2.98 -5.72
N LYS A 254 25.36 -2.82 -6.98
CA LYS A 254 26.70 -3.21 -7.44
C LYS A 254 27.78 -2.66 -6.52
N LYS A 255 27.74 -1.34 -6.20
CA LYS A 255 28.73 -0.70 -5.32
C LYS A 255 28.70 -1.26 -3.89
N ILE A 256 27.49 -1.56 -3.35
CA ILE A 256 27.35 -2.11 -1.99
C ILE A 256 27.89 -3.54 -1.92
N MET A 257 27.64 -4.35 -2.96
CA MET A 257 28.10 -5.74 -3.06
C MET A 257 29.60 -5.86 -3.36
N ASN A 258 30.22 -4.80 -3.86
CA ASN A 258 31.55 -4.82 -4.49
C ASN A 258 31.67 -5.89 -5.58
N ASN A 259 30.59 -6.13 -6.30
CA ASN A 259 30.45 -7.15 -7.34
C ASN A 259 29.45 -6.72 -8.41
N ASP A 260 29.51 -7.31 -9.59
CA ASP A 260 28.57 -7.01 -10.67
C ASP A 260 27.17 -7.58 -10.41
N VAL A 261 26.17 -6.83 -10.87
CA VAL A 261 24.78 -7.29 -10.90
C VAL A 261 24.51 -7.86 -12.30
N ASN A 262 24.15 -9.13 -12.36
CA ASN A 262 23.80 -9.80 -13.61
C ASN A 262 22.38 -9.38 -14.04
N TYR A 263 22.25 -8.55 -15.07
CA TYR A 263 20.93 -8.14 -15.57
C TYR A 263 20.87 -8.10 -17.10
N ASP A 264 19.65 -8.23 -17.60
CA ASP A 264 19.29 -8.17 -19.01
C ASP A 264 18.37 -6.97 -19.23
N LEU A 265 18.84 -5.99 -19.99
CA LEU A 265 18.06 -4.80 -20.30
C LEU A 265 17.08 -5.09 -21.43
N ARG A 266 15.79 -4.87 -21.18
CA ARG A 266 14.69 -5.10 -22.12
C ARG A 266 13.96 -3.79 -22.43
N PRO A 267 13.34 -3.69 -23.61
CA PRO A 267 12.46 -2.56 -23.91
C PRO A 267 11.33 -2.43 -22.89
N TYR A 268 10.82 -1.20 -22.74
CA TYR A 268 9.62 -0.97 -21.94
C TYR A 268 8.44 -1.78 -22.44
N ARG A 269 7.66 -2.30 -21.52
CA ARG A 269 6.31 -2.80 -21.81
C ARG A 269 5.34 -1.61 -21.91
N GLY A 270 4.35 -1.65 -22.80
CA GLY A 270 3.48 -0.52 -23.10
C GLY A 270 2.65 0.03 -21.94
N PHE A 271 2.42 -0.80 -20.91
CA PHE A 271 1.60 -0.48 -19.73
C PHE A 271 2.43 0.01 -18.52
N GLU A 272 3.71 0.25 -18.64
CA GLU A 272 4.55 0.67 -17.52
C GLU A 272 4.48 2.17 -17.26
N VAL A 273 4.36 2.53 -15.98
CA VAL A 273 4.50 3.92 -15.52
C VAL A 273 5.99 4.25 -15.41
N ARG A 274 6.47 5.08 -16.36
CA ARG A 274 7.90 5.44 -16.40
C ARG A 274 8.35 6.41 -15.32
N THR A 275 7.41 7.12 -14.71
CA THR A 275 7.74 8.14 -13.70
C THR A 275 6.72 8.14 -12.59
N CYS A 276 7.15 7.88 -11.36
CA CYS A 276 6.35 8.02 -10.16
C CYS A 276 7.05 9.01 -9.22
N ARG A 277 6.63 10.29 -9.28
CA ARG A 277 7.18 11.40 -8.47
C ARG A 277 6.05 12.02 -7.67
N LEU A 278 5.80 11.50 -6.46
CA LEU A 278 4.73 11.98 -5.60
C LEU A 278 5.16 13.19 -4.79
N ASN A 279 4.35 14.24 -4.77
CA ASN A 279 4.47 15.32 -3.81
C ASN A 279 3.77 14.90 -2.51
N ILE A 280 4.53 14.67 -1.45
CA ILE A 280 4.05 14.19 -0.15
C ILE A 280 3.84 15.31 0.89
N ASN A 281 3.86 16.58 0.47
CA ASN A 281 3.79 17.71 1.40
C ASN A 281 2.45 17.75 2.16
N LYS A 282 1.35 17.37 1.52
CA LYS A 282 0.04 17.27 2.18
C LYS A 282 0.06 16.24 3.32
N ALA A 283 0.62 15.06 3.07
CA ALA A 283 0.79 14.03 4.11
C ALA A 283 1.71 14.49 5.25
N LYS A 284 2.82 15.18 4.92
CA LYS A 284 3.71 15.79 5.94
C LYS A 284 2.96 16.80 6.81
N LYS A 285 2.16 17.67 6.20
CA LYS A 285 1.42 18.73 6.91
C LYS A 285 0.26 18.18 7.74
N ASN A 286 -0.62 17.39 7.13
CA ASN A 286 -1.92 17.01 7.71
C ASN A 286 -1.87 15.71 8.50
N LEU A 287 -1.12 14.69 8.03
CA LEU A 287 -0.93 13.43 8.76
C LEU A 287 0.30 13.44 9.68
N LYS A 288 1.16 14.49 9.61
CA LYS A 288 2.47 14.49 10.28
C LYS A 288 3.33 13.27 9.86
N PHE A 289 3.10 12.80 8.65
CA PHE A 289 3.86 11.72 8.05
C PHE A 289 5.29 12.17 7.75
N LYS A 290 6.27 11.38 8.23
CA LYS A 290 7.70 11.61 7.95
C LYS A 290 8.32 10.29 7.56
N PRO A 291 8.60 10.04 6.27
CA PRO A 291 9.34 8.86 5.86
C PRO A 291 10.75 8.91 6.47
N ALA A 292 11.13 7.84 7.14
CA ALA A 292 12.38 7.77 7.91
C ALA A 292 13.37 6.76 7.33
N ILE A 293 12.90 5.81 6.52
CA ILE A 293 13.72 4.70 6.07
C ILE A 293 14.61 5.13 4.91
N ASN A 294 15.90 4.82 5.03
CA ASN A 294 16.91 5.06 3.99
C ASN A 294 17.08 3.80 3.14
N LEU A 295 16.90 3.93 1.82
CA LEU A 295 17.05 2.82 0.88
C LEU A 295 18.45 2.19 0.94
N ASP A 296 19.52 2.98 1.00
CA ASP A 296 20.88 2.48 0.99
C ASP A 296 21.17 1.63 2.23
N ALA A 297 20.62 2.02 3.41
CA ALA A 297 20.72 1.23 4.63
C ALA A 297 19.98 -0.11 4.52
N ILE A 298 18.81 -0.13 3.87
CA ILE A 298 18.08 -1.38 3.60
C ILE A 298 18.86 -2.26 2.63
N LEU A 299 19.38 -1.72 1.52
CA LEU A 299 20.16 -2.49 0.56
C LEU A 299 21.38 -3.13 1.21
N ARG A 300 22.11 -2.39 2.08
CA ARG A 300 23.22 -2.97 2.87
C ARG A 300 22.79 -4.14 3.74
N ARG A 301 21.64 -4.02 4.45
CA ARG A 301 21.10 -5.14 5.25
C ARG A 301 20.69 -6.33 4.38
N MET A 302 20.12 -6.07 3.19
CA MET A 302 19.78 -7.13 2.26
C MET A 302 21.02 -7.85 1.75
N VAL A 303 22.08 -7.12 1.39
CA VAL A 303 23.37 -7.71 0.99
C VAL A 303 23.94 -8.54 2.14
N ALA A 304 24.09 -8.00 3.35
CA ALA A 304 24.59 -8.74 4.51
C ALA A 304 23.77 -10.00 4.87
N LYS A 305 22.52 -10.09 4.42
CA LYS A 305 21.65 -11.24 4.69
C LYS A 305 21.72 -12.33 3.62
N TRP A 306 22.06 -11.99 2.37
CA TRP A 306 21.92 -12.89 1.22
C TRP A 306 23.18 -13.03 0.34
N SER A 307 24.27 -12.29 0.58
CA SER A 307 25.60 -12.49 -0.03
C SER A 307 26.47 -13.50 0.74
#